data_1f20bc09a2f3bf6f2434fc42a5e1d13f
#
_entry.id   1f20bc09a2f3bf6f2434fc42a5e1d13f
#
_cell.length_a   1.000
_cell.length_b   1.000
_cell.length_c   1.000
_cell.angle_alpha   90.00
_cell.angle_beta   90.00
_cell.angle_gamma   90.00
#
_symmetry.space_group_name_H-M   'P 1'
#
loop_
_entity.id
_entity.type
_entity.pdbx_description
1 polymer ?
#
loop_
_entity_poly.entity_id
_entity_poly.type
_entity_poly.pdbx_seq_one_letter_code
_entity_poly.pdbx_strand_id
1 'polypeptide(L)'
;VVELTVALHHTLDFSKDAIIWDVGHQSYPHKVLSGRGHLLHTIRSYNGLSGFPKREESSFDPFGTGHSSTAISAAMGMAAASKIAHLNQTKNPNKNSPNLSQHPTFVAVVGDGALTAGLSYEALNNLFESDLNVMIVLNDNNMGIDPNTGALNTQLKTAPEKVKAWFEWFGLEYGGPINGHDLKELLPAIQHCYQKPGPRLLHVKTIKG
;
A
#
# COMPACT_ATOMS: atom_id res chain seq x y z
N VAL A 1 5.51 -10.23 -6.70
CA VAL A 1 5.16 -9.67 -5.37
C VAL A 1 6.29 -9.82 -4.35
N VAL A 2 7.13 -10.88 -4.45
CA VAL A 2 8.22 -11.09 -3.49
C VAL A 2 9.20 -9.93 -3.49
N GLU A 3 9.72 -9.56 -4.66
CA GLU A 3 10.67 -8.47 -4.85
C GLU A 3 10.08 -7.13 -4.36
N LEU A 4 8.80 -6.88 -4.68
CA LEU A 4 8.08 -5.70 -4.23
C LEU A 4 8.00 -5.66 -2.69
N THR A 5 7.66 -6.76 -2.05
CA THR A 5 7.58 -6.85 -0.59
C THR A 5 8.95 -6.62 0.06
N VAL A 6 10.01 -7.24 -0.48
CA VAL A 6 11.39 -7.05 0.01
C VAL A 6 11.82 -5.58 -0.13
N ALA A 7 11.55 -4.96 -1.27
CA ALA A 7 11.91 -3.56 -1.52
C ALA A 7 11.15 -2.59 -0.60
N LEU A 8 9.87 -2.84 -0.33
CA LEU A 8 9.09 -2.07 0.65
C LEU A 8 9.63 -2.24 2.06
N HIS A 9 9.90 -3.49 2.50
CA HIS A 9 10.47 -3.75 3.82
C HIS A 9 11.88 -3.15 4.01
N HIS A 10 12.67 -3.07 2.95
CA HIS A 10 13.99 -2.43 2.97
C HIS A 10 13.91 -0.90 3.11
N THR A 11 12.86 -0.30 2.55
CA THR A 11 12.73 1.18 2.49
C THR A 11 12.01 1.76 3.69
N LEU A 12 10.98 1.06 4.21
CA LEU A 12 10.10 1.58 5.25
C LEU A 12 10.69 1.38 6.65
N ASP A 13 10.44 2.34 7.52
CA ASP A 13 10.72 2.26 8.94
C ASP A 13 9.46 1.86 9.71
N PHE A 14 9.31 0.58 9.97
CA PHE A 14 8.13 0.02 10.66
C PHE A 14 7.97 0.46 12.12
N SER A 15 8.90 1.24 12.68
CA SER A 15 8.67 1.90 13.97
C SER A 15 7.63 3.03 13.87
N LYS A 16 7.39 3.54 12.66
CA LYS A 16 6.46 4.64 12.37
C LYS A 16 5.55 4.39 11.15
N ASP A 17 6.10 3.77 10.10
CA ASP A 17 5.41 3.53 8.85
C ASP A 17 4.57 2.25 8.90
N ALA A 18 3.58 2.16 8.02
CA ALA A 18 2.72 0.98 7.95
C ALA A 18 2.39 0.58 6.52
N ILE A 19 2.29 -0.74 6.28
CA ILE A 19 1.78 -1.29 5.02
C ILE A 19 0.39 -1.87 5.23
N ILE A 20 -0.53 -1.49 4.37
CA ILE A 20 -1.88 -2.03 4.30
C ILE A 20 -2.00 -2.80 2.96
N TRP A 21 -2.19 -4.11 3.06
CA TRP A 21 -2.31 -4.98 1.90
C TRP A 21 -3.76 -5.06 1.45
N ASP A 22 -4.01 -4.77 0.18
CA ASP A 22 -5.32 -5.03 -0.40
C ASP A 22 -5.41 -6.49 -0.79
N VAL A 23 -6.28 -7.19 -0.09
CA VAL A 23 -6.46 -8.64 -0.03
C VAL A 23 -5.21 -9.42 0.39
N GLY A 24 -5.41 -10.38 1.24
CA GLY A 24 -4.35 -11.08 1.97
C GLY A 24 -3.46 -12.00 1.14
N HIS A 25 -3.87 -12.40 -0.06
CA HIS A 25 -3.06 -13.28 -0.92
C HIS A 25 -1.71 -12.65 -1.32
N GLN A 26 -1.57 -11.33 -1.26
CA GLN A 26 -0.32 -10.61 -1.53
C GLN A 26 0.63 -10.57 -0.33
N SER A 27 0.16 -10.91 0.87
CA SER A 27 0.88 -10.66 2.13
C SER A 27 1.77 -11.81 2.62
N TYR A 28 1.91 -12.91 1.88
CA TYR A 28 2.71 -14.06 2.36
C TYR A 28 4.19 -13.71 2.53
N PRO A 29 4.86 -13.04 1.58
CA PRO A 29 6.23 -12.56 1.80
C PRO A 29 6.35 -11.60 2.99
N HIS A 30 5.35 -10.74 3.18
CA HIS A 30 5.26 -9.84 4.34
C HIS A 30 5.20 -10.62 5.67
N LYS A 31 4.43 -11.70 5.74
CA LYS A 31 4.40 -12.57 6.93
C LYS A 31 5.77 -13.20 7.22
N VAL A 32 6.48 -13.64 6.17
CA VAL A 32 7.84 -14.18 6.32
C VAL A 32 8.79 -13.13 6.89
N LEU A 33 8.83 -11.94 6.29
CA LEU A 33 9.73 -10.85 6.68
C LEU A 33 9.40 -10.24 8.05
N SER A 34 8.14 -10.37 8.50
CA SER A 34 7.71 -9.96 9.84
C SER A 34 7.83 -11.06 10.91
N GLY A 35 8.74 -12.04 10.70
CA GLY A 35 9.13 -13.06 11.69
C GLY A 35 8.24 -14.30 11.73
N ARG A 36 7.21 -14.41 10.89
CA ARG A 36 6.26 -15.54 10.87
C ARG A 36 6.62 -16.64 9.87
N GLY A 37 7.80 -16.56 9.23
CA GLY A 37 8.21 -17.52 8.20
C GLY A 37 8.23 -18.98 8.68
N HIS A 38 8.62 -19.24 9.94
CA HIS A 38 8.64 -20.57 10.53
C HIS A 38 7.25 -21.20 10.71
N LEU A 39 6.18 -20.37 10.73
CA LEU A 39 4.79 -20.80 10.84
C LEU A 39 4.07 -20.87 9.48
N LEU A 40 4.72 -20.52 8.36
CA LEU A 40 4.05 -20.40 7.06
C LEU A 40 3.41 -21.72 6.61
N HIS A 41 3.93 -22.88 7.04
CA HIS A 41 3.34 -24.18 6.75
C HIS A 41 1.96 -24.40 7.39
N THR A 42 1.57 -23.57 8.38
CA THR A 42 0.27 -23.63 9.05
C THR A 42 -0.76 -22.69 8.43
N ILE A 43 -0.40 -21.94 7.38
CA ILE A 43 -1.28 -20.92 6.82
C ILE A 43 -2.63 -21.52 6.39
N ARG A 44 -3.72 -20.85 6.76
CA ARG A 44 -5.11 -21.30 6.53
C ARG A 44 -5.52 -22.60 7.24
N SER A 45 -4.67 -23.15 8.11
CA SER A 45 -5.03 -24.28 8.96
C SER A 45 -5.74 -23.81 10.23
N TYR A 46 -6.50 -24.70 10.88
CA TYR A 46 -7.11 -24.41 12.17
C TYR A 46 -6.02 -24.07 13.22
N ASN A 47 -6.19 -22.99 13.94
CA ASN A 47 -5.20 -22.41 14.86
C ASN A 47 -3.84 -22.07 14.23
N GLY A 48 -3.72 -22.07 12.90
CA GLY A 48 -2.54 -21.65 12.16
C GLY A 48 -2.61 -20.19 11.77
N LEU A 49 -1.64 -19.77 10.95
CA LEU A 49 -1.62 -18.41 10.40
C LEU A 49 -2.85 -18.14 9.52
N SER A 50 -3.42 -16.98 9.66
CA SER A 50 -4.46 -16.48 8.75
C SER A 50 -3.92 -16.36 7.32
N GLY A 51 -4.75 -16.65 6.33
CA GLY A 51 -4.44 -16.38 4.92
C GLY A 51 -4.39 -14.88 4.56
N PHE A 52 -4.79 -14.02 5.50
CA PHE A 52 -4.87 -12.57 5.36
C PHE A 52 -4.06 -11.89 6.47
N PRO A 53 -3.66 -10.61 6.32
CA PRO A 53 -3.17 -9.79 7.43
C PRO A 53 -4.15 -9.81 8.59
N LYS A 54 -3.64 -10.00 9.80
CA LYS A 54 -4.45 -10.13 11.01
C LYS A 54 -3.74 -9.45 12.17
N ARG A 55 -4.41 -8.46 12.77
CA ARG A 55 -3.83 -7.60 13.83
C ARG A 55 -3.36 -8.39 15.05
N GLU A 56 -4.06 -9.47 15.39
CA GLU A 56 -3.73 -10.33 16.53
C GLU A 56 -2.48 -11.20 16.29
N GLU A 57 -2.01 -11.31 15.03
CA GLU A 57 -0.83 -12.10 14.69
C GLU A 57 0.46 -11.28 14.76
N SER A 58 0.41 -9.99 14.45
CA SER A 58 1.61 -9.18 14.33
C SER A 58 1.31 -7.68 14.39
N SER A 59 2.18 -6.91 15.04
CA SER A 59 2.17 -5.45 14.98
C SER A 59 2.46 -4.90 13.58
N PHE A 60 3.02 -5.70 12.68
CA PHE A 60 3.21 -5.35 11.28
C PHE A 60 1.93 -5.41 10.45
N ASP A 61 0.84 -5.98 10.99
CA ASP A 61 -0.47 -6.06 10.35
C ASP A 61 -1.42 -5.02 10.98
N PRO A 62 -1.31 -3.71 10.66
CA PRO A 62 -2.08 -2.66 11.34
C PRO A 62 -3.57 -2.72 11.01
N PHE A 63 -3.93 -3.40 9.92
CA PHE A 63 -5.30 -3.54 9.43
C PHE A 63 -5.59 -4.99 9.01
N GLY A 64 -6.69 -5.53 9.51
CA GLY A 64 -7.18 -6.85 9.10
C GLY A 64 -7.90 -6.74 7.75
N THR A 65 -7.52 -7.58 6.80
CA THR A 65 -8.12 -7.60 5.47
C THR A 65 -8.93 -8.87 5.23
N GLY A 66 -9.81 -8.82 4.25
CA GLY A 66 -10.67 -9.92 3.83
C GLY A 66 -11.47 -9.52 2.59
N HIS A 67 -12.04 -8.33 2.60
CA HIS A 67 -12.68 -7.71 1.43
C HIS A 67 -11.65 -6.92 0.63
N SER A 68 -11.71 -6.97 -0.70
CA SER A 68 -10.86 -6.16 -1.58
C SER A 68 -11.22 -4.67 -1.56
N SER A 69 -10.31 -3.84 -2.02
CA SER A 69 -10.51 -2.40 -2.28
C SER A 69 -10.57 -1.51 -1.03
N THR A 70 -10.24 -2.04 0.15
CA THR A 70 -10.31 -1.32 1.43
C THR A 70 -9.00 -0.63 1.81
N ALA A 71 -7.87 -1.01 1.21
CA ALA A 71 -6.54 -0.62 1.67
C ALA A 71 -6.30 0.89 1.57
N ILE A 72 -6.75 1.56 0.51
CA ILE A 72 -6.56 3.01 0.33
C ILE A 72 -7.32 3.77 1.42
N SER A 73 -8.60 3.44 1.66
CA SER A 73 -9.40 4.07 2.71
C SER A 73 -8.81 3.84 4.09
N ALA A 74 -8.29 2.62 4.37
CA ALA A 74 -7.65 2.31 5.64
C ALA A 74 -6.35 3.11 5.83
N ALA A 75 -5.51 3.21 4.81
CA ALA A 75 -4.29 4.03 4.83
C ALA A 75 -4.61 5.51 5.06
N MET A 76 -5.64 6.04 4.40
CA MET A 76 -6.13 7.41 4.63
C MET A 76 -6.56 7.64 6.06
N GLY A 77 -7.38 6.76 6.61
CA GLY A 77 -7.87 6.87 7.99
C GLY A 77 -6.72 6.88 9.00
N MET A 78 -5.71 6.02 8.80
CA MET A 78 -4.52 5.97 9.65
C MET A 78 -3.66 7.24 9.50
N ALA A 79 -3.47 7.74 8.28
CA ALA A 79 -2.73 8.97 8.01
C ALA A 79 -3.45 10.18 8.63
N ALA A 80 -4.76 10.26 8.52
CA ALA A 80 -5.56 11.32 9.13
C ALA A 80 -5.47 11.29 10.66
N ALA A 81 -5.58 10.12 11.28
CA ALA A 81 -5.44 9.94 12.72
C ALA A 81 -4.04 10.36 13.21
N SER A 82 -2.99 9.97 12.46
CA SER A 82 -1.61 10.38 12.76
C SER A 82 -1.43 11.90 12.68
N LYS A 83 -1.97 12.53 11.62
CA LYS A 83 -1.93 13.99 11.46
C LYS A 83 -2.63 14.71 12.62
N ILE A 84 -3.82 14.26 13.02
CA ILE A 84 -4.56 14.83 14.16
C ILE A 84 -3.78 14.67 15.47
N ALA A 85 -3.19 13.49 15.70
CA ALA A 85 -2.38 13.23 16.88
C ALA A 85 -1.17 14.18 16.95
N HIS A 86 -0.48 14.40 15.82
CA HIS A 86 0.64 15.35 15.74
C HIS A 86 0.20 16.79 16.04
N LEU A 87 -0.91 17.25 15.46
CA LEU A 87 -1.45 18.59 15.70
C LEU A 87 -1.83 18.82 17.16
N ASN A 88 -2.34 17.79 17.84
CA ASN A 88 -2.67 17.87 19.26
C ASN A 88 -1.42 17.90 20.15
N GLN A 89 -0.32 17.27 19.75
CA GLN A 89 0.96 17.30 20.45
C GLN A 89 1.63 18.68 20.35
N THR A 90 1.62 19.28 19.19
CA THR A 90 2.20 20.63 18.98
C THR A 90 1.46 21.70 19.78
N LYS A 91 0.17 21.52 20.06
CA LYS A 91 -0.62 22.42 20.91
C LYS A 91 -0.39 22.22 22.42
N ASN A 92 0.16 21.08 22.84
CA ASN A 92 0.43 20.72 24.24
C ASN A 92 1.82 20.11 24.42
N PRO A 93 2.92 20.91 24.36
CA PRO A 93 4.30 20.40 24.33
C PRO A 93 4.76 19.72 25.63
N ASN A 94 4.00 19.79 26.75
CA ASN A 94 4.36 19.22 28.04
C ASN A 94 4.00 17.71 28.18
N LYS A 95 3.47 17.05 27.18
CA LYS A 95 3.32 15.58 27.19
C LYS A 95 4.55 14.94 26.58
N ASN A 96 5.18 14.01 27.29
CA ASN A 96 6.26 13.13 26.85
C ASN A 96 5.83 12.32 25.61
N SER A 97 5.74 12.96 24.47
CA SER A 97 5.39 12.32 23.21
C SER A 97 6.65 12.14 22.37
N PRO A 98 6.85 11.00 21.69
CA PRO A 98 8.00 10.79 20.84
C PRO A 98 8.08 11.91 19.81
N ASN A 99 9.29 12.40 19.58
CA ASN A 99 9.58 13.49 18.65
C ASN A 99 9.29 13.02 17.23
N LEU A 100 8.08 13.21 16.74
CA LEU A 100 7.63 12.86 15.39
C LEU A 100 8.17 13.92 14.39
N SER A 101 9.49 13.99 14.26
CA SER A 101 10.16 14.89 13.31
C SER A 101 9.93 14.51 11.84
N GLN A 102 9.33 13.35 11.57
CA GLN A 102 8.92 12.90 10.25
C GLN A 102 7.51 12.30 10.32
N HIS A 103 6.63 12.77 9.44
CA HIS A 103 5.29 12.19 9.31
C HIS A 103 5.38 10.75 8.82
N PRO A 104 4.73 9.78 9.48
CA PRO A 104 4.70 8.40 9.04
C PRO A 104 4.10 8.28 7.64
N THR A 105 4.61 7.35 6.85
CA THR A 105 4.05 7.00 5.55
C THR A 105 3.15 5.78 5.70
N PHE A 106 1.93 5.89 5.19
CA PHE A 106 0.98 4.78 5.12
C PHE A 106 0.91 4.27 3.68
N VAL A 107 1.38 3.03 3.48
CA VAL A 107 1.47 2.42 2.16
C VAL A 107 0.29 1.49 1.93
N ALA A 108 -0.52 1.77 0.91
CA ALA A 108 -1.57 0.86 0.45
C ALA A 108 -1.08 0.08 -0.77
N VAL A 109 -0.87 -1.23 -0.63
CA VAL A 109 -0.54 -2.11 -1.76
C VAL A 109 -1.82 -2.66 -2.35
N VAL A 110 -2.16 -2.25 -3.56
CA VAL A 110 -3.45 -2.49 -4.22
C VAL A 110 -3.24 -3.23 -5.53
N GLY A 111 -3.98 -4.31 -5.74
CA GLY A 111 -4.00 -4.98 -7.05
C GLY A 111 -4.85 -4.22 -8.07
N ASP A 112 -4.52 -4.37 -9.35
CA ASP A 112 -5.26 -3.77 -10.47
C ASP A 112 -6.75 -4.17 -10.49
N GLY A 113 -7.07 -5.40 -10.09
CA GLY A 113 -8.46 -5.85 -9.91
C GLY A 113 -9.20 -5.10 -8.79
N ALA A 114 -8.51 -4.81 -7.67
CA ALA A 114 -9.11 -4.09 -6.54
C ALA A 114 -9.41 -2.62 -6.88
N LEU A 115 -8.68 -2.01 -7.81
CA LEU A 115 -8.96 -0.66 -8.30
C LEU A 115 -10.27 -0.54 -9.09
N THR A 116 -10.88 -1.64 -9.52
CA THR A 116 -12.14 -1.61 -10.27
C THR A 116 -13.37 -1.40 -9.39
N ALA A 117 -13.25 -1.50 -8.08
CA ALA A 117 -14.36 -1.35 -7.14
C ALA A 117 -14.61 0.11 -6.74
N GLY A 118 -15.87 0.45 -6.51
CA GLY A 118 -16.29 1.81 -6.13
C GLY A 118 -15.57 2.36 -4.90
N LEU A 119 -15.29 1.50 -3.91
CA LEU A 119 -14.59 1.89 -2.69
C LEU A 119 -13.20 2.49 -2.95
N SER A 120 -12.47 1.97 -3.95
CA SER A 120 -11.20 2.55 -4.39
C SER A 120 -11.37 3.96 -4.96
N TYR A 121 -12.42 4.19 -5.76
CA TYR A 121 -12.71 5.51 -6.32
C TYR A 121 -13.13 6.52 -5.26
N GLU A 122 -13.92 6.10 -4.27
CA GLU A 122 -14.28 6.95 -3.12
C GLU A 122 -13.03 7.40 -2.37
N ALA A 123 -12.10 6.49 -2.13
CA ALA A 123 -10.84 6.80 -1.46
C ALA A 123 -9.97 7.76 -2.29
N LEU A 124 -9.79 7.49 -3.59
CA LEU A 124 -9.03 8.37 -4.49
C LEU A 124 -9.62 9.79 -4.53
N ASN A 125 -10.95 9.90 -4.63
CA ASN A 125 -11.64 11.18 -4.62
C ASN A 125 -11.41 11.98 -3.32
N ASN A 126 -11.38 11.29 -2.17
CA ASN A 126 -11.14 11.93 -0.88
C ASN A 126 -9.66 12.28 -0.63
N LEU A 127 -8.73 11.61 -1.32
CA LEU A 127 -7.30 11.92 -1.18
C LEU A 127 -6.91 13.26 -1.78
N PHE A 128 -7.63 13.75 -2.79
CA PHE A 128 -7.32 14.93 -3.58
C PHE A 128 -6.99 16.17 -2.75
N GLU A 129 -7.79 16.48 -1.73
CA GLU A 129 -7.63 17.69 -0.89
C GLU A 129 -6.98 17.39 0.48
N SER A 130 -6.52 16.14 0.70
CA SER A 130 -6.23 15.71 2.06
C SER A 130 -4.83 16.06 2.56
N ASP A 131 -3.85 16.34 1.69
CA ASP A 131 -2.40 16.44 1.98
C ASP A 131 -1.87 15.32 2.91
N LEU A 132 -2.56 14.17 2.96
CA LEU A 132 -2.19 13.02 3.79
C LEU A 132 -0.99 12.28 3.18
N ASN A 133 -0.09 11.81 4.04
CA ASN A 133 1.09 11.07 3.61
C ASN A 133 0.75 9.61 3.29
N VAL A 134 0.05 9.41 2.19
CA VAL A 134 -0.37 8.10 1.68
C VAL A 134 0.36 7.78 0.38
N MET A 135 1.03 6.63 0.37
CA MET A 135 1.67 6.05 -0.81
C MET A 135 0.85 4.87 -1.31
N ILE A 136 0.29 4.96 -2.50
CA ILE A 136 -0.39 3.84 -3.15
C ILE A 136 0.63 3.11 -4.02
N VAL A 137 0.74 1.80 -3.84
CA VAL A 137 1.52 0.92 -4.72
C VAL A 137 0.54 0.08 -5.52
N LEU A 138 0.38 0.41 -6.79
CA LEU A 138 -0.42 -0.36 -7.73
C LEU A 138 0.38 -1.55 -8.22
N ASN A 139 0.02 -2.74 -7.75
CA ASN A 139 0.56 -4.01 -8.24
C ASN A 139 -0.26 -4.48 -9.44
N ASP A 140 0.18 -4.11 -10.64
CA ASP A 140 -0.47 -4.42 -11.91
C ASP A 140 0.09 -5.72 -12.50
N ASN A 141 -0.67 -6.79 -12.37
CA ASN A 141 -0.34 -8.09 -12.96
C ASN A 141 -1.40 -8.58 -13.97
N ASN A 142 -2.37 -7.74 -14.30
CA ASN A 142 -3.50 -8.02 -15.20
C ASN A 142 -4.41 -9.18 -14.75
N MET A 143 -4.34 -9.58 -13.48
CA MET A 143 -5.06 -10.72 -12.95
C MET A 143 -5.77 -10.37 -11.66
N GLY A 144 -7.04 -10.72 -11.61
CA GLY A 144 -7.78 -10.91 -10.37
C GLY A 144 -7.70 -12.38 -9.93
N ILE A 145 -8.83 -13.02 -9.66
CA ILE A 145 -8.96 -14.49 -9.63
C ILE A 145 -8.78 -14.99 -11.07
N ASP A 146 -9.55 -14.43 -11.99
CA ASP A 146 -9.44 -14.59 -13.44
C ASP A 146 -8.78 -13.37 -14.09
N PRO A 147 -8.46 -13.40 -15.40
CA PRO A 147 -7.97 -12.23 -16.12
C PRO A 147 -8.92 -11.04 -15.96
N ASN A 148 -8.37 -9.90 -15.57
CA ASN A 148 -9.16 -8.69 -15.38
C ASN A 148 -9.75 -8.19 -16.70
N THR A 149 -10.97 -7.63 -16.61
CA THR A 149 -11.73 -7.07 -17.74
C THR A 149 -12.10 -5.61 -17.46
N GLY A 150 -12.67 -4.94 -18.45
CA GLY A 150 -13.18 -3.59 -18.34
C GLY A 150 -12.21 -2.50 -18.79
N ALA A 151 -12.70 -1.26 -18.75
CA ALA A 151 -12.00 -0.11 -19.32
C ALA A 151 -10.66 0.16 -18.63
N LEU A 152 -10.62 0.15 -17.28
CA LEU A 152 -9.39 0.40 -16.53
C LEU A 152 -8.30 -0.60 -16.91
N ASN A 153 -8.62 -1.90 -16.92
CA ASN A 153 -7.66 -2.94 -17.30
C ASN A 153 -7.15 -2.76 -18.73
N THR A 154 -8.04 -2.42 -19.68
CA THR A 154 -7.64 -2.14 -21.05
C THR A 154 -6.68 -0.95 -21.12
N GLN A 155 -6.94 0.13 -20.40
CA GLN A 155 -6.07 1.32 -20.40
C GLN A 155 -4.72 1.03 -19.73
N LEU A 156 -4.68 0.28 -18.62
CA LEU A 156 -3.43 -0.14 -17.96
C LEU A 156 -2.49 -0.89 -18.93
N LYS A 157 -3.08 -1.67 -19.86
CA LYS A 157 -2.31 -2.43 -20.89
C LYS A 157 -1.87 -1.59 -22.06
N THR A 158 -2.73 -0.68 -22.56
CA THR A 158 -2.59 -0.11 -23.90
C THR A 158 -2.27 1.37 -23.93
N ALA A 159 -2.49 2.10 -22.84
CA ALA A 159 -2.39 3.55 -22.81
C ALA A 159 -1.85 4.08 -21.47
N PRO A 160 -0.57 3.81 -21.14
CA PRO A 160 0.01 4.19 -19.85
C PRO A 160 -0.02 5.71 -19.60
N GLU A 161 0.07 6.52 -20.65
CA GLU A 161 -0.05 7.99 -20.57
C GLU A 161 -1.44 8.44 -20.12
N LYS A 162 -2.51 7.77 -20.55
CA LYS A 162 -3.87 8.04 -20.09
C LYS A 162 -4.07 7.61 -18.64
N VAL A 163 -3.47 6.49 -18.25
CA VAL A 163 -3.49 6.01 -16.88
C VAL A 163 -2.80 7.01 -15.96
N LYS A 164 -1.63 7.51 -16.36
CA LYS A 164 -0.93 8.58 -15.63
C LYS A 164 -1.82 9.81 -15.47
N ALA A 165 -2.34 10.35 -16.58
CA ALA A 165 -3.21 11.53 -16.56
C ALA A 165 -4.47 11.32 -15.70
N TRP A 166 -5.02 10.11 -15.69
CA TRP A 166 -6.19 9.76 -14.88
C TRP A 166 -5.89 9.79 -13.38
N PHE A 167 -4.75 9.24 -12.92
CA PHE A 167 -4.35 9.30 -11.52
C PHE A 167 -3.96 10.73 -11.10
N GLU A 168 -3.27 11.48 -11.97
CA GLU A 168 -2.93 12.87 -11.73
C GLU A 168 -4.18 13.77 -11.64
N TRP A 169 -5.28 13.41 -12.31
CA TRP A 169 -6.56 14.09 -12.16
C TRP A 169 -7.14 13.97 -10.74
N PHE A 170 -6.84 12.87 -10.02
CA PHE A 170 -7.12 12.73 -8.58
C PHE A 170 -6.07 13.40 -7.69
N GLY A 171 -5.18 14.24 -8.23
CA GLY A 171 -4.15 14.94 -7.47
C GLY A 171 -3.01 14.06 -6.96
N LEU A 172 -2.88 12.83 -7.47
CA LEU A 172 -1.80 11.94 -7.10
C LEU A 172 -0.54 12.26 -7.91
N GLU A 173 0.61 12.35 -7.25
CA GLU A 173 1.87 12.26 -7.96
C GLU A 173 2.07 10.83 -8.46
N TYR A 174 2.16 10.66 -9.78
CA TYR A 174 2.26 9.35 -10.42
C TYR A 174 3.71 9.02 -10.80
N GLY A 175 4.17 7.83 -10.36
CA GLY A 175 5.43 7.21 -10.76
C GLY A 175 5.21 5.88 -11.50
N GLY A 176 6.03 5.60 -12.48
CA GLY A 176 5.97 4.35 -13.24
C GLY A 176 5.27 4.46 -14.62
N PRO A 177 4.86 3.34 -15.25
CA PRO A 177 5.01 1.97 -14.75
C PRO A 177 6.47 1.48 -14.73
N ILE A 178 6.83 0.71 -13.71
CA ILE A 178 8.16 0.12 -13.54
C ILE A 178 8.09 -1.41 -13.48
N ASN A 179 9.21 -2.08 -13.78
CA ASN A 179 9.30 -3.53 -13.68
C ASN A 179 9.45 -3.97 -12.22
N GLY A 180 8.43 -4.62 -11.67
CA GLY A 180 8.40 -5.10 -10.29
C GLY A 180 9.29 -6.33 -10.01
N HIS A 181 9.92 -6.90 -11.02
CA HIS A 181 10.86 -8.03 -10.89
C HIS A 181 12.32 -7.61 -11.03
N ASP A 182 12.61 -6.36 -11.36
CA ASP A 182 13.97 -5.82 -11.40
C ASP A 182 14.22 -4.92 -10.17
N LEU A 183 14.93 -5.45 -9.19
CA LEU A 183 15.27 -4.70 -7.98
C LEU A 183 16.14 -3.46 -8.24
N LYS A 184 16.87 -3.40 -9.35
CA LYS A 184 17.68 -2.24 -9.72
C LYS A 184 16.81 -1.05 -10.15
N GLU A 185 15.65 -1.33 -10.72
CA GLU A 185 14.64 -0.32 -11.09
C GLU A 185 13.68 -0.05 -9.91
N LEU A 186 13.21 -1.12 -9.28
CA LEU A 186 12.15 -1.09 -8.27
C LEU A 186 12.59 -0.35 -6.99
N LEU A 187 13.78 -0.65 -6.46
CA LEU A 187 14.22 -0.09 -5.18
C LEU A 187 14.42 1.43 -5.25
N PRO A 188 15.12 2.01 -6.25
CA PRO A 188 15.23 3.47 -6.38
C PRO A 188 13.86 4.15 -6.58
N ALA A 189 12.94 3.51 -7.32
CA ALA A 189 11.61 4.06 -7.56
C ALA A 189 10.77 4.11 -6.28
N ILE A 190 10.81 3.04 -5.46
CA ILE A 190 10.15 3.02 -4.14
C ILE A 190 10.76 4.08 -3.23
N GLN A 191 12.10 4.16 -3.14
CA GLN A 191 12.78 5.16 -2.31
C GLN A 191 12.43 6.59 -2.73
N HIS A 192 12.44 6.88 -4.03
CA HIS A 192 12.05 8.18 -4.56
C HIS A 192 10.59 8.52 -4.20
N CYS A 193 9.68 7.59 -4.42
CA CYS A 193 8.27 7.76 -4.08
C CYS A 193 8.05 7.94 -2.56
N TYR A 194 8.78 7.19 -1.74
CA TYR A 194 8.72 7.27 -0.27
C TYR A 194 9.14 8.65 0.26
N GLN A 195 10.18 9.25 -0.33
CA GLN A 195 10.72 10.56 0.10
C GLN A 195 9.78 11.74 -0.17
N LYS A 196 8.80 11.57 -1.03
CA LYS A 196 7.87 12.65 -1.39
C LYS A 196 6.72 12.74 -0.38
N PRO A 197 6.29 13.95 -0.03
CA PRO A 197 5.12 14.15 0.82
C PRO A 197 3.81 14.04 0.03
N GLY A 198 2.71 13.88 0.75
CA GLY A 198 1.37 13.93 0.19
C GLY A 198 0.92 12.64 -0.49
N PRO A 199 -0.26 12.66 -1.13
CA PRO A 199 -0.82 11.53 -1.85
C PRO A 199 -0.04 11.24 -3.14
N ARG A 200 0.39 9.99 -3.31
CA ARG A 200 1.19 9.56 -4.46
C ARG A 200 0.95 8.12 -4.82
N LEU A 201 1.20 7.77 -6.07
CA LEU A 201 1.03 6.43 -6.59
C LEU A 201 2.28 5.96 -7.34
N LEU A 202 2.74 4.77 -7.00
CA LEU A 202 3.76 4.04 -7.75
C LEU A 202 3.12 2.87 -8.48
N HIS A 203 3.14 2.91 -9.81
CA HIS A 203 2.64 1.83 -10.66
C HIS A 203 3.76 0.80 -10.92
N VAL A 204 3.54 -0.43 -10.48
CA VAL A 204 4.51 -1.52 -10.57
C VAL A 204 3.89 -2.65 -11.37
N LYS A 205 4.53 -3.01 -12.48
CA LYS A 205 4.14 -4.17 -13.29
C LYS A 205 4.77 -5.44 -12.76
N THR A 206 3.93 -6.44 -12.49
CA THR A 206 4.38 -7.75 -12.01
C THR A 206 3.75 -8.88 -12.83
N ILE A 207 4.25 -10.08 -12.64
CA ILE A 207 3.66 -11.30 -13.19
C ILE A 207 3.12 -12.11 -12.01
N LYS A 208 1.87 -12.55 -12.14
CA LYS A 208 1.27 -13.45 -11.16
C LYS A 208 1.90 -14.84 -11.33
N GLY A 209 2.47 -15.37 -10.24
CA GLY A 209 2.99 -16.73 -10.17
C GLY A 209 1.91 -17.76 -9.88
#